data_829eb32373cec411202ec182e8fa6249
#
_entry.id   829eb32373cec411202ec182e8fa6249
#
_cell.length_a   1.000
_cell.length_b   1.000
_cell.length_c   1.000
_cell.angle_alpha   90.00
_cell.angle_beta   90.00
_cell.angle_gamma   90.00
#
_symmetry.space_group_name_H-M   'P 1'
#
loop_
_entity.id
_entity.type
_entity.pdbx_description
1 polymer ?
#
loop_
_entity_poly.entity_id
_entity_poly.type
_entity_poly.pdbx_seq_one_letter_code
_entity_poly.pdbx_strand_id
1 'polypeptide(L)'
;MRLMRLRTLSTALLFLLPAVASAQTVEEIVAKVIVARGGAAKLRAVRAERVSGKISFGDVTGPFVVELKRPLKMHMQLTIQNQTMVRVYDGKSQGWANNPFAGKMNPDPMTEDELKNITEESDFDGPLLDYKSKGNQVELVGKDKFNDKDVWRVKMATKNGDVRFYLFDASSYDLLKWEGKRKYENQELPVESYFSDYRDVGGLRFAFGIDSGSSPTELSQKIRIEKIELNPEINEAEFGKPATPQQGAPAATPTPSQPPA
;
A
#
# COMPACT_ATOMS: atom_id res chain seq x y z
N MET A 1 -65.36 59.95 -25.01
CA MET A 1 -64.40 59.74 -23.91
C MET A 1 -64.00 58.25 -23.89
N ARG A 2 -62.83 57.88 -24.49
CA ARG A 2 -62.35 56.50 -24.50
C ARG A 2 -61.22 56.36 -23.50
N LEU A 3 -61.43 55.57 -22.45
CA LEU A 3 -60.41 55.23 -21.47
C LEU A 3 -59.41 54.20 -22.05
N MET A 4 -58.16 54.62 -22.21
CA MET A 4 -57.04 53.77 -22.61
C MET A 4 -56.53 53.03 -21.34
N ARG A 5 -56.71 51.70 -21.31
CA ARG A 5 -56.13 50.82 -20.28
C ARG A 5 -54.65 50.55 -20.56
N LEU A 6 -53.76 51.11 -19.75
CA LEU A 6 -52.31 50.79 -19.80
C LEU A 6 -52.12 49.40 -19.17
N ARG A 7 -51.62 48.42 -19.98
CA ARG A 7 -51.18 47.11 -19.51
C ARG A 7 -49.69 47.23 -19.16
N THR A 8 -49.39 47.13 -17.88
CA THR A 8 -48.00 47.00 -17.38
C THR A 8 -47.53 45.57 -17.61
N LEU A 9 -46.55 45.38 -18.47
CA LEU A 9 -45.80 44.13 -18.63
C LEU A 9 -44.75 44.05 -17.51
N SER A 10 -44.94 43.16 -16.53
CA SER A 10 -43.92 42.81 -15.54
C SER A 10 -42.98 41.78 -16.17
N THR A 11 -41.79 42.23 -16.50
CA THR A 11 -40.68 41.34 -16.95
C THR A 11 -40.02 40.74 -15.71
N ALA A 12 -40.31 39.45 -15.44
CA ALA A 12 -39.62 38.70 -14.39
C ALA A 12 -38.24 38.31 -14.91
N LEU A 13 -37.20 38.95 -14.34
CA LEU A 13 -35.79 38.66 -14.61
C LEU A 13 -35.41 37.41 -13.78
N LEU A 14 -35.32 36.25 -14.44
CA LEU A 14 -34.92 34.98 -13.86
C LEU A 14 -33.38 35.00 -13.69
N PHE A 15 -32.88 35.20 -12.46
CA PHE A 15 -31.47 35.08 -12.14
C PHE A 15 -31.09 33.58 -12.17
N LEU A 16 -30.47 33.10 -13.24
CA LEU A 16 -29.72 31.83 -13.24
C LEU A 16 -28.46 32.02 -12.40
N LEU A 17 -28.49 31.55 -11.15
CA LEU A 17 -27.27 31.39 -10.36
C LEU A 17 -26.44 30.26 -10.99
N PRO A 18 -25.18 30.50 -11.38
CA PRO A 18 -24.32 29.42 -11.84
C PRO A 18 -24.10 28.47 -10.64
N ALA A 19 -24.49 27.19 -10.80
CA ALA A 19 -24.08 26.13 -9.91
C ALA A 19 -22.56 26.01 -10.00
N VAL A 20 -21.83 26.55 -9.04
CA VAL A 20 -20.38 26.32 -8.90
C VAL A 20 -20.25 24.86 -8.53
N ALA A 21 -20.03 23.99 -9.51
CA ALA A 21 -19.62 22.62 -9.27
C ALA A 21 -18.28 22.70 -8.51
N SER A 22 -18.32 22.48 -7.20
CA SER A 22 -17.10 22.38 -6.39
C SER A 22 -16.26 21.25 -6.94
N ALA A 23 -15.14 21.58 -7.58
CA ALA A 23 -14.17 20.57 -8.00
C ALA A 23 -13.67 19.86 -6.73
N GLN A 24 -13.70 18.51 -6.72
CA GLN A 24 -13.19 17.75 -5.59
C GLN A 24 -11.71 18.06 -5.37
N THR A 25 -11.34 18.31 -4.11
CA THR A 25 -9.96 18.55 -3.71
C THR A 25 -9.22 17.24 -3.48
N VAL A 26 -7.89 17.26 -3.51
CA VAL A 26 -7.08 16.08 -3.19
C VAL A 26 -7.28 15.65 -1.74
N GLU A 27 -7.46 16.58 -0.82
CA GLU A 27 -7.74 16.32 0.58
C GLU A 27 -9.05 15.54 0.76
N GLU A 28 -10.09 15.88 0.01
CA GLU A 28 -11.36 15.14 0.04
C GLU A 28 -11.19 13.71 -0.49
N ILE A 29 -10.44 13.53 -1.57
CA ILE A 29 -10.16 12.18 -2.10
C ILE A 29 -9.37 11.36 -1.09
N VAL A 30 -8.29 11.91 -0.52
CA VAL A 30 -7.49 11.23 0.50
C VAL A 30 -8.33 10.88 1.73
N ALA A 31 -9.18 11.78 2.20
CA ALA A 31 -10.08 11.50 3.32
C ALA A 31 -11.02 10.33 3.02
N LYS A 32 -11.61 10.27 1.83
CA LYS A 32 -12.49 9.17 1.41
C LYS A 32 -11.73 7.86 1.27
N VAL A 33 -10.51 7.85 0.74
CA VAL A 33 -9.62 6.68 0.71
C VAL A 33 -9.35 6.15 2.13
N ILE A 34 -9.03 7.04 3.08
CA ILE A 34 -8.79 6.65 4.47
C ILE A 34 -10.07 6.08 5.11
N VAL A 35 -11.24 6.67 4.83
CA VAL A 35 -12.54 6.15 5.31
C VAL A 35 -12.82 4.77 4.71
N ALA A 36 -12.61 4.59 3.41
CA ALA A 36 -12.79 3.30 2.72
C ALA A 36 -11.90 2.20 3.29
N ARG A 37 -10.69 2.54 3.74
CA ARG A 37 -9.78 1.61 4.44
C ARG A 37 -10.21 1.24 5.87
N GLY A 38 -11.28 1.83 6.41
CA GLY A 38 -11.80 1.60 7.77
C GLY A 38 -11.64 2.77 8.72
N GLY A 39 -11.06 3.88 8.26
CA GLY A 39 -10.92 5.14 8.99
C GLY A 39 -9.62 5.28 9.79
N ALA A 40 -9.17 6.52 9.91
CA ALA A 40 -7.87 6.86 10.51
C ALA A 40 -7.71 6.35 11.96
N ALA A 41 -8.78 6.37 12.76
CA ALA A 41 -8.73 5.91 14.15
C ALA A 41 -8.41 4.41 14.25
N LYS A 42 -9.07 3.58 13.46
CA LYS A 42 -8.81 2.12 13.43
C LYS A 42 -7.42 1.82 12.87
N LEU A 43 -7.01 2.48 11.78
CA LEU A 43 -5.67 2.31 11.22
C LEU A 43 -4.58 2.60 12.26
N ARG A 44 -4.67 3.72 12.99
CA ARG A 44 -3.70 4.07 14.05
C ARG A 44 -3.76 3.15 15.28
N ALA A 45 -4.90 2.49 15.53
CA ALA A 45 -5.04 1.53 16.62
C ALA A 45 -4.31 0.20 16.37
N VAL A 46 -4.00 -0.12 15.12
CA VAL A 46 -3.18 -1.30 14.80
C VAL A 46 -1.74 -1.04 15.24
N ARG A 47 -1.19 -1.92 16.06
CA ARG A 47 0.18 -1.86 16.59
C ARG A 47 1.12 -2.82 15.88
N ALA A 48 0.57 -3.92 15.37
CA ALA A 48 1.30 -4.95 14.64
C ALA A 48 0.38 -5.63 13.63
N GLU A 49 0.96 -6.13 12.55
CA GLU A 49 0.29 -6.96 11.56
C GLU A 49 1.16 -8.18 11.27
N ARG A 50 0.52 -9.34 11.06
CA ARG A 50 1.14 -10.52 10.46
C ARG A 50 0.36 -10.86 9.21
N VAL A 51 1.05 -10.86 8.08
CA VAL A 51 0.49 -11.16 6.76
C VAL A 51 1.16 -12.42 6.25
N SER A 52 0.38 -13.42 5.86
CA SER A 52 0.88 -14.66 5.29
C SER A 52 0.14 -15.02 4.00
N GLY A 53 0.83 -15.76 3.14
CA GLY A 53 0.27 -16.15 1.85
C GLY A 53 1.33 -16.76 0.95
N LYS A 54 1.12 -16.63 -0.36
CA LYS A 54 2.02 -17.13 -1.39
C LYS A 54 2.46 -16.01 -2.31
N ILE A 55 3.73 -16.07 -2.69
CA ILE A 55 4.32 -15.20 -3.69
C ILE A 55 4.85 -16.06 -4.85
N SER A 56 4.55 -15.62 -6.07
CA SER A 56 5.02 -16.30 -7.30
C SER A 56 5.88 -15.36 -8.11
N PHE A 57 6.94 -15.90 -8.68
CA PHE A 57 7.82 -15.27 -9.66
C PHE A 57 7.85 -16.17 -10.90
N GLY A 58 7.11 -15.81 -11.96
CA GLY A 58 6.87 -16.73 -13.07
C GLY A 58 6.19 -18.01 -12.57
N ASP A 59 6.80 -19.16 -12.86
CA ASP A 59 6.30 -20.48 -12.48
C ASP A 59 6.72 -20.94 -11.07
N VAL A 60 7.53 -20.16 -10.39
CA VAL A 60 8.04 -20.51 -9.06
C VAL A 60 7.18 -19.84 -8.00
N THR A 61 6.68 -20.64 -7.05
CA THR A 61 5.82 -20.15 -5.97
C THR A 61 6.32 -20.64 -4.62
N GLY A 62 6.25 -19.78 -3.62
CA GLY A 62 6.58 -20.14 -2.25
C GLY A 62 5.74 -19.40 -1.22
N PRO A 63 5.63 -19.93 0.01
CA PRO A 63 4.98 -19.26 1.12
C PRO A 63 5.83 -18.09 1.60
N PHE A 64 5.14 -17.04 2.06
CA PHE A 64 5.75 -15.91 2.75
C PHE A 64 5.01 -15.59 4.04
N VAL A 65 5.75 -14.99 4.97
CA VAL A 65 5.23 -14.33 6.17
C VAL A 65 5.89 -12.97 6.29
N VAL A 66 5.10 -11.94 6.53
CA VAL A 66 5.57 -10.60 6.86
C VAL A 66 4.99 -10.21 8.21
N GLU A 67 5.84 -9.81 9.12
CA GLU A 67 5.49 -9.26 10.42
C GLU A 67 5.90 -7.79 10.47
N LEU A 68 4.93 -6.95 10.77
CA LEU A 68 5.09 -5.50 10.86
C LEU A 68 4.74 -5.04 12.26
N LYS A 69 5.52 -4.14 12.84
CA LYS A 69 5.27 -3.59 14.18
C LYS A 69 5.70 -2.13 14.25
N ARG A 70 4.87 -1.31 14.90
CA ARG A 70 5.22 0.11 15.09
C ARG A 70 6.53 0.28 15.86
N PRO A 71 7.30 1.36 15.53
CA PRO A 71 6.95 2.40 14.57
C PRO A 71 7.12 2.03 13.09
N LEU A 72 8.08 1.22 12.68
CA LEU A 72 8.36 0.82 11.29
C LEU A 72 9.17 -0.49 11.24
N LYS A 73 8.99 -1.37 12.22
CA LYS A 73 9.69 -2.65 12.25
C LYS A 73 9.11 -3.61 11.23
N MET A 74 9.97 -4.36 10.58
CA MET A 74 9.57 -5.39 9.61
C MET A 74 10.46 -6.63 9.74
N HIS A 75 9.82 -7.79 9.69
CA HIS A 75 10.46 -9.08 9.50
C HIS A 75 9.70 -9.81 8.40
N MET A 76 10.40 -10.21 7.34
CA MET A 76 9.84 -10.94 6.22
C MET A 76 10.62 -12.21 5.99
N GLN A 77 9.90 -13.30 5.79
CA GLN A 77 10.42 -14.59 5.34
C GLN A 77 9.72 -15.02 4.07
N LEU A 78 10.49 -15.46 3.08
CA LEU A 78 10.01 -16.06 1.84
C LEU A 78 10.77 -17.35 1.60
N THR A 79 10.06 -18.46 1.52
CA THR A 79 10.66 -19.78 1.28
C THR A 79 10.31 -20.28 -0.12
N ILE A 80 11.30 -20.52 -0.96
CA ILE A 80 11.16 -21.09 -2.31
C ILE A 80 12.17 -22.21 -2.44
N GLN A 81 11.74 -23.39 -2.90
CA GLN A 81 12.61 -24.55 -3.15
C GLN A 81 13.54 -24.87 -1.95
N ASN A 82 13.00 -24.86 -0.73
CA ASN A 82 13.72 -25.08 0.53
C ASN A 82 14.82 -24.04 0.84
N GLN A 83 14.85 -22.92 0.14
CA GLN A 83 15.71 -21.79 0.46
C GLN A 83 14.86 -20.65 1.05
N THR A 84 15.30 -20.09 2.16
CA THR A 84 14.57 -19.01 2.84
C THR A 84 15.33 -17.70 2.71
N MET A 85 14.69 -16.72 2.05
CA MET A 85 15.08 -15.33 2.08
C MET A 85 14.49 -14.67 3.31
N VAL A 86 15.31 -13.91 4.02
CA VAL A 86 14.88 -13.13 5.19
C VAL A 86 15.25 -11.67 4.98
N ARG A 87 14.35 -10.78 5.32
CA ARG A 87 14.56 -9.32 5.35
C ARG A 87 14.07 -8.79 6.69
N VAL A 88 14.92 -8.06 7.39
CA VAL A 88 14.59 -7.51 8.71
C VAL A 88 14.95 -6.03 8.75
N TYR A 89 14.10 -5.24 9.39
CA TYR A 89 14.33 -3.83 9.69
C TYR A 89 13.95 -3.53 11.14
N ASP A 90 14.86 -2.90 11.88
CA ASP A 90 14.69 -2.60 13.30
C ASP A 90 13.75 -1.41 13.58
N GLY A 91 13.25 -0.76 12.53
CA GLY A 91 12.39 0.41 12.62
C GLY A 91 13.14 1.72 12.91
N LYS A 92 14.47 1.73 12.83
CA LYS A 92 15.30 2.91 13.10
C LYS A 92 16.31 3.15 11.98
N SER A 93 17.36 2.35 11.90
CA SER A 93 18.46 2.58 10.97
C SER A 93 19.15 1.31 10.49
N GLN A 94 18.83 0.15 11.05
CA GLN A 94 19.51 -1.09 10.74
C GLN A 94 18.57 -2.07 10.04
N GLY A 95 19.02 -2.60 8.91
CA GLY A 95 18.34 -3.65 8.17
C GLY A 95 19.32 -4.72 7.76
N TRP A 96 18.84 -5.94 7.71
CA TRP A 96 19.58 -7.12 7.28
C TRP A 96 18.79 -7.91 6.26
N ALA A 97 19.49 -8.44 5.28
CA ALA A 97 18.90 -9.34 4.29
C ALA A 97 19.86 -10.46 3.93
N ASN A 98 19.34 -11.65 3.71
CA ASN A 98 20.00 -12.67 2.91
C ASN A 98 19.24 -12.81 1.57
N ASN A 99 19.92 -13.30 0.56
CA ASN A 99 19.29 -13.67 -0.70
C ASN A 99 19.95 -14.96 -1.23
N PRO A 100 19.48 -16.14 -0.78
CA PRO A 100 20.06 -17.42 -1.19
C PRO A 100 19.93 -17.65 -2.69
N PHE A 101 18.92 -17.05 -3.35
CA PHE A 101 18.73 -17.13 -4.81
C PHE A 101 19.84 -16.40 -5.59
N ALA A 102 20.50 -15.42 -4.97
CA ALA A 102 21.67 -14.72 -5.47
C ALA A 102 22.98 -15.20 -4.82
N GLY A 103 22.98 -16.37 -4.15
CA GLY A 103 24.17 -16.94 -3.49
C GLY A 103 24.54 -16.27 -2.15
N LYS A 104 23.78 -15.29 -1.67
CA LYS A 104 24.01 -14.61 -0.38
C LYS A 104 23.28 -15.37 0.73
N MET A 105 23.94 -16.34 1.34
CA MET A 105 23.32 -17.23 2.35
C MET A 105 23.19 -16.55 3.72
N ASN A 106 24.16 -15.71 4.09
CA ASN A 106 24.20 -15.05 5.39
C ASN A 106 23.45 -13.71 5.35
N PRO A 107 22.79 -13.31 6.46
CA PRO A 107 22.21 -11.99 6.58
C PRO A 107 23.30 -10.91 6.63
N ASP A 108 23.40 -10.12 5.56
CA ASP A 108 24.28 -8.98 5.44
C ASP A 108 23.53 -7.66 5.74
N PRO A 109 24.23 -6.60 6.20
CA PRO A 109 23.62 -5.28 6.31
C PRO A 109 23.07 -4.82 4.96
N MET A 110 21.88 -4.20 4.98
CA MET A 110 21.26 -3.61 3.81
C MET A 110 22.03 -2.38 3.34
N THR A 111 22.05 -2.18 2.01
CA THR A 111 22.48 -0.94 1.37
C THR A 111 21.54 0.22 1.66
N GLU A 112 21.93 1.46 1.36
CA GLU A 112 21.07 2.64 1.53
C GLU A 112 19.77 2.53 0.70
N ASP A 113 19.85 2.04 -0.55
CA ASP A 113 18.66 1.85 -1.39
C ASP A 113 17.73 0.76 -0.84
N GLU A 114 18.27 -0.33 -0.29
CA GLU A 114 17.49 -1.38 0.38
C GLU A 114 16.84 -0.86 1.68
N LEU A 115 17.58 -0.07 2.49
CA LEU A 115 17.04 0.56 3.69
C LEU A 115 15.92 1.54 3.38
N LYS A 116 16.05 2.33 2.30
CA LYS A 116 15.00 3.22 1.83
C LYS A 116 13.74 2.42 1.48
N ASN A 117 13.89 1.36 0.69
CA ASN A 117 12.76 0.53 0.26
C ASN A 117 12.08 -0.17 1.45
N ILE A 118 12.84 -0.81 2.36
CA ILE A 118 12.25 -1.53 3.49
C ILE A 118 11.58 -0.59 4.48
N THR A 119 12.09 0.63 4.65
CA THR A 119 11.46 1.65 5.49
C THR A 119 10.06 2.03 4.97
N GLU A 120 9.90 2.16 3.65
CA GLU A 120 8.60 2.42 3.04
C GLU A 120 7.66 1.20 3.15
N GLU A 121 8.18 0.00 2.91
CA GLU A 121 7.44 -1.26 3.03
C GLU A 121 6.98 -1.54 4.46
N SER A 122 7.72 -1.06 5.45
CA SER A 122 7.40 -1.20 6.88
C SER A 122 6.27 -0.27 7.35
N ASP A 123 5.92 0.74 6.56
CA ASP A 123 4.82 1.66 6.86
C ASP A 123 3.47 1.05 6.43
N PHE A 124 2.92 0.16 7.26
CA PHE A 124 1.65 -0.49 6.99
C PHE A 124 0.42 0.44 7.06
N ASP A 125 0.57 1.65 7.61
CA ASP A 125 -0.45 2.70 7.46
C ASP A 125 -0.60 3.15 6.00
N GLY A 126 0.46 2.94 5.22
CA GLY A 126 0.58 3.37 3.84
C GLY A 126 0.86 4.87 3.71
N PRO A 127 1.22 5.31 2.52
CA PRO A 127 1.81 6.63 2.32
C PRO A 127 0.79 7.78 2.45
N LEU A 128 -0.52 7.51 2.39
CA LEU A 128 -1.57 8.54 2.42
C LEU A 128 -2.02 8.93 3.83
N LEU A 129 -2.03 7.98 4.78
CA LEU A 129 -2.36 8.33 6.16
C LEU A 129 -1.26 9.24 6.72
N ASP A 130 -1.68 10.42 7.19
CA ASP A 130 -0.77 11.43 7.73
C ASP A 130 0.35 11.87 6.74
N TYR A 131 0.05 11.88 5.45
CA TYR A 131 1.02 12.12 4.38
C TYR A 131 1.84 13.40 4.57
N LYS A 132 1.23 14.49 5.06
CA LYS A 132 1.92 15.76 5.32
C LYS A 132 2.99 15.62 6.40
N SER A 133 2.68 14.93 7.50
CA SER A 133 3.63 14.69 8.59
C SER A 133 4.75 13.72 8.21
N LYS A 134 4.48 12.82 7.24
CA LYS A 134 5.49 11.94 6.63
C LYS A 134 6.40 12.68 5.63
N GLY A 135 6.12 13.97 5.34
CA GLY A 135 6.87 14.78 4.38
C GLY A 135 6.48 14.50 2.92
N ASN A 136 5.38 13.81 2.68
CA ASN A 136 4.88 13.54 1.34
C ASN A 136 4.00 14.68 0.85
N GLN A 137 3.96 14.89 -0.46
CA GLN A 137 3.08 15.84 -1.13
C GLN A 137 2.13 15.08 -2.05
N VAL A 138 0.88 15.47 -2.08
CA VAL A 138 -0.14 14.86 -2.95
C VAL A 138 -0.83 15.92 -3.81
N GLU A 139 -1.16 15.54 -5.04
CA GLU A 139 -1.83 16.38 -6.03
C GLU A 139 -2.91 15.55 -6.71
N LEU A 140 -4.11 16.11 -6.86
CA LEU A 140 -5.16 15.49 -7.66
C LEU A 140 -4.92 15.80 -9.14
N VAL A 141 -4.56 14.77 -9.91
CA VAL A 141 -4.40 14.90 -11.36
C VAL A 141 -5.77 15.03 -12.02
N GLY A 142 -6.78 14.30 -11.52
CA GLY A 142 -8.16 14.37 -12.01
C GLY A 142 -8.84 12.99 -12.05
N LYS A 143 -9.94 12.95 -12.81
CA LYS A 143 -10.60 11.69 -13.15
C LYS A 143 -9.90 11.05 -14.35
N ASP A 144 -9.85 9.72 -14.36
CA ASP A 144 -9.28 8.91 -15.42
C ASP A 144 -10.11 7.61 -15.57
N LYS A 145 -9.77 6.78 -16.54
CA LYS A 145 -10.33 5.46 -16.76
C LYS A 145 -9.26 4.38 -16.56
N PHE A 146 -9.64 3.31 -15.89
CA PHE A 146 -8.79 2.13 -15.73
C PHE A 146 -9.66 0.87 -15.80
N ASN A 147 -9.43 -0.01 -16.78
CA ASN A 147 -10.24 -1.22 -17.02
C ASN A 147 -11.76 -0.94 -16.97
N ASP A 148 -12.21 0.03 -17.77
CA ASP A 148 -13.60 0.51 -17.87
C ASP A 148 -14.20 1.12 -16.59
N LYS A 149 -13.44 1.25 -15.53
CA LYS A 149 -13.84 1.92 -14.29
C LYS A 149 -13.43 3.39 -14.28
N ASP A 150 -14.28 4.24 -13.72
CA ASP A 150 -13.88 5.60 -13.36
C ASP A 150 -12.93 5.56 -12.17
N VAL A 151 -11.83 6.29 -12.25
CA VAL A 151 -10.83 6.37 -11.18
C VAL A 151 -10.44 7.80 -10.87
N TRP A 152 -10.01 8.02 -9.65
CA TRP A 152 -9.28 9.21 -9.24
C TRP A 152 -7.79 8.95 -9.38
N ARG A 153 -7.11 9.77 -10.19
CA ARG A 153 -5.65 9.72 -10.33
C ARG A 153 -5.01 10.74 -9.39
N VAL A 154 -4.23 10.23 -8.44
CA VAL A 154 -3.52 11.04 -7.45
C VAL A 154 -2.02 10.87 -7.65
N LYS A 155 -1.31 11.98 -7.83
CA LYS A 155 0.16 12.01 -7.86
C LYS A 155 0.67 12.22 -6.44
N MET A 156 1.69 11.49 -6.07
CA MET A 156 2.42 11.66 -4.83
C MET A 156 3.91 11.87 -5.10
N ALA A 157 4.48 12.88 -4.47
CA ALA A 157 5.92 13.02 -4.31
C ALA A 157 6.27 12.65 -2.86
N THR A 158 7.11 11.63 -2.69
CA THR A 158 7.58 11.22 -1.35
C THR A 158 8.64 12.19 -0.83
N LYS A 159 8.89 12.20 0.48
CA LYS A 159 9.97 12.99 1.09
C LYS A 159 11.36 12.74 0.45
N ASN A 160 11.52 11.56 -0.16
CA ASN A 160 12.78 11.14 -0.80
C ASN A 160 12.84 11.54 -2.29
N GLY A 161 11.83 12.26 -2.80
CA GLY A 161 11.76 12.72 -4.18
C GLY A 161 11.19 11.72 -5.20
N ASP A 162 10.79 10.52 -4.76
CA ASP A 162 10.14 9.56 -5.66
C ASP A 162 8.75 10.04 -6.03
N VAL A 163 8.39 9.90 -7.28
CA VAL A 163 7.05 10.26 -7.79
C VAL A 163 6.28 8.98 -8.12
N ARG A 164 5.05 8.89 -7.62
CA ARG A 164 4.13 7.78 -7.87
C ARG A 164 2.75 8.30 -8.23
N PHE A 165 2.04 7.55 -9.06
CA PHE A 165 0.64 7.80 -9.38
C PHE A 165 -0.20 6.67 -8.81
N TYR A 166 -1.25 7.01 -8.11
CA TYR A 166 -2.21 6.09 -7.50
C TYR A 166 -3.55 6.25 -8.20
N LEU A 167 -4.17 5.15 -8.58
CA LEU A 167 -5.48 5.09 -9.21
C LEU A 167 -6.47 4.45 -8.23
N PHE A 168 -7.38 5.26 -7.71
CA PHE A 168 -8.43 4.82 -6.80
C PHE A 168 -9.75 4.70 -7.53
N ASP A 169 -10.48 3.61 -7.34
CA ASP A 169 -11.85 3.44 -7.83
C ASP A 169 -12.71 4.63 -7.39
N ALA A 170 -13.42 5.27 -8.32
CA ALA A 170 -14.16 6.49 -8.01
C ALA A 170 -15.39 6.24 -7.12
N SER A 171 -15.85 4.99 -6.98
CA SER A 171 -17.00 4.60 -6.18
C SER A 171 -16.62 4.01 -4.82
N SER A 172 -15.69 3.05 -4.78
CA SER A 172 -15.28 2.36 -3.55
C SER A 172 -14.07 3.01 -2.85
N TYR A 173 -13.29 3.82 -3.56
CA TYR A 173 -12.01 4.38 -3.14
C TYR A 173 -10.93 3.33 -2.83
N ASP A 174 -11.12 2.09 -3.29
CA ASP A 174 -10.07 1.07 -3.27
C ASP A 174 -8.94 1.47 -4.22
N LEU A 175 -7.70 1.19 -3.83
CA LEU A 175 -6.56 1.36 -4.71
C LEU A 175 -6.57 0.26 -5.77
N LEU A 176 -6.66 0.61 -7.05
CA LEU A 176 -6.64 -0.37 -8.14
C LEU A 176 -5.23 -0.56 -8.71
N LYS A 177 -4.46 0.52 -8.77
CA LYS A 177 -3.11 0.53 -9.33
C LYS A 177 -2.27 1.61 -8.67
N TRP A 178 -0.98 1.35 -8.50
CA TRP A 178 0.01 2.42 -8.45
C TRP A 178 1.10 2.18 -9.48
N GLU A 179 1.68 3.25 -9.98
CA GLU A 179 2.79 3.23 -10.93
C GLU A 179 3.84 4.26 -10.52
N GLY A 180 5.10 3.95 -10.80
CA GLY A 180 6.22 4.81 -10.46
C GLY A 180 7.54 4.22 -10.92
N LYS A 181 8.60 4.63 -10.25
CA LYS A 181 9.93 4.08 -10.46
C LYS A 181 10.49 3.60 -9.13
N ARG A 182 11.31 2.56 -9.17
CA ARG A 182 12.11 2.08 -8.05
C ARG A 182 13.57 2.08 -8.44
N LYS A 183 14.41 2.58 -7.57
CA LYS A 183 15.85 2.54 -7.75
C LYS A 183 16.38 1.19 -7.29
N TYR A 184 17.13 0.52 -8.16
CA TYR A 184 17.83 -0.72 -7.88
C TYR A 184 19.23 -0.66 -8.51
N GLU A 185 20.28 -0.89 -7.73
CA GLU A 185 21.70 -0.86 -8.19
C GLU A 185 22.02 0.35 -9.10
N ASN A 186 21.63 1.56 -8.68
CA ASN A 186 21.78 2.82 -9.44
C ASN A 186 20.98 2.93 -10.75
N GLN A 187 20.05 2.01 -11.03
CA GLN A 187 19.13 2.10 -12.15
C GLN A 187 17.72 2.43 -11.67
N GLU A 188 17.04 3.31 -12.37
CA GLU A 188 15.62 3.55 -12.16
C GLU A 188 14.80 2.64 -13.07
N LEU A 189 14.09 1.70 -12.46
CA LEU A 189 13.23 0.77 -13.16
C LEU A 189 11.75 1.16 -12.97
N PRO A 190 10.94 1.16 -14.03
CA PRO A 190 9.50 1.35 -13.89
C PRO A 190 8.92 0.20 -13.05
N VAL A 191 7.95 0.52 -12.23
CA VAL A 191 7.22 -0.46 -11.41
C VAL A 191 5.75 -0.10 -11.42
N GLU A 192 4.93 -1.09 -11.68
CA GLU A 192 3.48 -1.02 -11.55
C GLU A 192 2.99 -2.11 -10.61
N SER A 193 2.00 -1.80 -9.79
CA SER A 193 1.34 -2.79 -8.94
C SER A 193 -0.17 -2.64 -9.05
N TYR A 194 -0.84 -3.78 -9.19
CA TYR A 194 -2.28 -3.92 -9.37
C TYR A 194 -2.87 -4.61 -8.15
N PHE A 195 -3.96 -4.07 -7.61
CA PHE A 195 -4.59 -4.50 -6.37
C PHE A 195 -5.98 -5.05 -6.64
N SER A 196 -6.28 -6.19 -6.03
CA SER A 196 -7.53 -6.91 -6.23
C SER A 196 -7.95 -7.69 -4.99
N ASP A 197 -9.12 -8.32 -5.03
CA ASP A 197 -9.63 -9.18 -3.97
C ASP A 197 -9.64 -8.46 -2.61
N TYR A 198 -10.37 -7.35 -2.55
CA TYR A 198 -10.49 -6.56 -1.34
C TYR A 198 -11.39 -7.23 -0.31
N ARG A 199 -10.87 -7.43 0.91
CA ARG A 199 -11.59 -8.08 2.03
C ARG A 199 -11.49 -7.24 3.29
N ASP A 200 -12.48 -7.39 4.18
CA ASP A 200 -12.48 -6.75 5.49
C ASP A 200 -11.87 -7.67 6.56
N VAL A 201 -10.91 -7.13 7.30
CA VAL A 201 -10.28 -7.79 8.44
C VAL A 201 -10.32 -6.84 9.64
N GLY A 202 -11.03 -7.20 10.69
CA GLY A 202 -11.16 -6.36 11.89
C GLY A 202 -11.75 -4.96 11.64
N GLY A 203 -12.53 -4.81 10.56
CA GLY A 203 -13.11 -3.53 10.12
C GLY A 203 -12.11 -2.60 9.43
N LEU A 204 -11.00 -3.16 8.95
CA LEU A 204 -10.07 -2.55 8.00
C LEU A 204 -10.13 -3.30 6.68
N ARG A 205 -9.95 -2.57 5.59
CA ARG A 205 -10.06 -3.09 4.24
C ARG A 205 -8.69 -3.27 3.60
N PHE A 206 -8.39 -4.49 3.12
CA PHE A 206 -7.12 -4.91 2.56
C PHE A 206 -7.29 -5.56 1.19
N ALA A 207 -6.33 -5.35 0.30
CA ALA A 207 -6.20 -6.12 -0.94
C ALA A 207 -5.52 -7.46 -0.64
N PHE A 208 -6.13 -8.56 -1.08
CA PHE A 208 -5.58 -9.92 -0.93
C PHE A 208 -4.86 -10.41 -2.19
N GLY A 209 -5.02 -9.73 -3.32
CA GLY A 209 -4.29 -9.95 -4.56
C GLY A 209 -3.45 -8.74 -4.93
N ILE A 210 -2.14 -8.95 -5.15
CA ILE A 210 -1.22 -7.91 -5.64
C ILE A 210 -0.38 -8.51 -6.74
N ASP A 211 -0.45 -7.92 -7.93
CA ASP A 211 0.36 -8.30 -9.09
C ASP A 211 1.26 -7.13 -9.46
N SER A 212 2.56 -7.36 -9.58
CA SER A 212 3.55 -6.30 -9.82
C SER A 212 4.51 -6.65 -10.94
N GLY A 213 4.99 -5.63 -11.64
CA GLY A 213 5.96 -5.79 -12.72
C GLY A 213 6.41 -4.45 -13.28
N SER A 214 7.10 -4.49 -14.43
CA SER A 214 7.56 -3.31 -15.15
C SER A 214 6.47 -2.71 -16.07
N SER A 215 5.49 -3.53 -16.45
CA SER A 215 4.36 -3.14 -17.28
C SER A 215 3.19 -4.13 -17.10
N PRO A 216 1.99 -3.84 -17.63
CA PRO A 216 0.84 -4.75 -17.56
C PRO A 216 1.10 -6.13 -18.17
N THR A 217 1.98 -6.20 -19.17
CA THR A 217 2.34 -7.45 -19.87
C THR A 217 3.56 -8.16 -19.29
N GLU A 218 4.27 -7.52 -18.36
CA GLU A 218 5.50 -8.02 -17.74
C GLU A 218 5.33 -8.09 -16.21
N LEU A 219 4.25 -8.72 -15.76
CA LEU A 219 4.00 -8.96 -14.34
C LEU A 219 4.91 -10.09 -13.87
N SER A 220 5.95 -9.71 -13.15
CA SER A 220 6.99 -10.64 -12.68
C SER A 220 6.71 -11.22 -11.29
N GLN A 221 5.82 -10.60 -10.53
CA GLN A 221 5.52 -10.99 -9.16
C GLN A 221 4.00 -11.04 -8.95
N LYS A 222 3.52 -12.11 -8.32
CA LYS A 222 2.13 -12.24 -7.90
C LYS A 222 2.07 -12.62 -6.43
N ILE A 223 1.39 -11.80 -5.63
CA ILE A 223 1.18 -12.04 -4.21
C ILE A 223 -0.29 -12.40 -4.02
N ARG A 224 -0.53 -13.51 -3.32
CA ARG A 224 -1.86 -13.94 -2.87
C ARG A 224 -1.82 -14.09 -1.36
N ILE A 225 -2.44 -13.13 -0.69
CA ILE A 225 -2.55 -13.11 0.77
C ILE A 225 -3.60 -14.13 1.17
N GLU A 226 -3.27 -15.01 2.11
CA GLU A 226 -4.18 -16.01 2.65
C GLU A 226 -4.75 -15.57 4.00
N LYS A 227 -3.93 -14.90 4.83
CA LYS A 227 -4.32 -14.45 6.16
C LYS A 227 -3.66 -13.14 6.54
N ILE A 228 -4.43 -12.26 7.20
CA ILE A 228 -3.96 -11.05 7.90
C ILE A 228 -4.41 -11.14 9.35
N GLU A 229 -3.48 -10.97 10.29
CA GLU A 229 -3.74 -10.89 11.72
C GLU A 229 -3.39 -9.50 12.22
N LEU A 230 -4.35 -8.85 12.89
CA LEU A 230 -4.15 -7.54 13.47
C LEU A 230 -3.80 -7.68 14.96
N ASN A 231 -2.78 -6.96 15.38
CA ASN A 231 -2.24 -6.96 16.73
C ASN A 231 -1.83 -8.36 17.25
N PRO A 232 -1.18 -9.22 16.43
CA PRO A 232 -0.63 -10.47 16.94
C PRO A 232 0.50 -10.19 17.94
N GLU A 233 0.75 -11.12 18.82
CA GLU A 233 1.98 -11.12 19.59
C GLU A 233 3.16 -11.44 18.67
N ILE A 234 4.16 -10.54 18.66
CA ILE A 234 5.41 -10.70 17.90
C ILE A 234 6.57 -10.45 18.85
N ASN A 235 7.49 -11.41 18.88
CA ASN A 235 8.70 -11.30 19.68
C ASN A 235 9.58 -10.17 19.15
N GLU A 236 10.04 -9.29 20.03
CA GLU A 236 10.94 -8.19 19.67
C GLU A 236 12.26 -8.66 19.04
N ALA A 237 12.73 -9.85 19.40
CA ALA A 237 13.95 -10.45 18.86
C ALA A 237 13.87 -10.71 17.34
N GLU A 238 12.66 -10.89 16.78
CA GLU A 238 12.44 -11.09 15.34
C GLU A 238 12.87 -9.88 14.48
N PHE A 239 12.94 -8.70 15.07
CA PHE A 239 13.36 -7.47 14.41
C PHE A 239 14.85 -7.14 14.59
N GLY A 240 15.62 -8.05 15.16
CA GLY A 240 17.07 -7.96 15.27
C GLY A 240 17.79 -8.64 14.10
N LYS A 241 19.15 -8.60 14.12
CA LYS A 241 19.95 -9.32 13.12
C LYS A 241 19.56 -10.80 13.12
N PRO A 242 19.07 -11.35 11.98
CA PRO A 242 18.69 -12.75 11.94
C PRO A 242 19.88 -13.68 12.13
N ALA A 243 19.63 -14.83 12.76
CA ALA A 243 20.60 -15.91 12.76
C ALA A 243 20.82 -16.43 11.32
N THR A 244 22.03 -16.93 11.04
CA THR A 244 22.29 -17.57 9.75
C THR A 244 21.33 -18.75 9.58
N PRO A 245 20.54 -18.82 8.49
CA PRO A 245 19.63 -19.94 8.27
C PRO A 245 20.40 -21.25 8.23
N GLN A 246 20.02 -22.20 9.06
CA GLN A 246 20.53 -23.57 8.94
C GLN A 246 19.88 -24.18 7.68
N GLN A 247 20.70 -24.63 6.74
CA GLN A 247 20.21 -25.36 5.57
C GLN A 247 19.43 -26.60 6.03
N GLY A 248 18.14 -26.66 5.69
CA GLY A 248 17.30 -27.84 5.92
C GLY A 248 16.32 -27.76 7.09
N ALA A 249 16.21 -26.62 7.80
CA ALA A 249 15.10 -26.46 8.76
C ALA A 249 13.80 -26.14 7.99
N PRO A 250 12.71 -26.91 8.20
CA PRO A 250 11.41 -26.52 7.64
C PRO A 250 11.01 -25.15 8.23
N ALA A 251 10.37 -24.32 7.41
CA ALA A 251 9.80 -23.05 7.87
C ALA A 251 9.04 -23.30 9.19
N ALA A 252 9.39 -22.55 10.23
CA ALA A 252 8.73 -22.68 11.52
C ALA A 252 7.23 -22.45 11.32
N THR A 253 6.45 -23.51 11.46
CA THR A 253 5.00 -23.43 11.49
C THR A 253 4.64 -22.54 12.68
N PRO A 254 3.86 -21.47 12.50
CA PRO A 254 3.47 -20.66 13.64
C PRO A 254 2.77 -21.57 14.66
N THR A 255 3.32 -21.64 15.86
CA THR A 255 2.74 -22.39 16.97
C THR A 255 1.33 -21.85 17.24
N PRO A 256 0.28 -22.67 17.19
CA PRO A 256 -1.05 -22.21 17.57
C PRO A 256 -1.01 -21.73 19.01
N SER A 257 -1.44 -20.50 19.27
CA SER A 257 -1.65 -19.99 20.61
C SER A 257 -2.64 -20.91 21.33
N GLN A 258 -2.22 -21.53 22.43
CA GLN A 258 -3.13 -22.25 23.33
C GLN A 258 -4.19 -21.27 23.86
N PRO A 259 -5.47 -21.65 23.88
CA PRO A 259 -6.49 -20.84 24.54
C PRO A 259 -6.18 -20.76 26.05
N PRO A 260 -6.49 -19.61 26.69
CA PRO A 260 -6.34 -19.50 28.15
C PRO A 260 -7.26 -20.48 28.86
N ALA A 261 -6.71 -21.06 29.93
CA ALA A 261 -7.42 -22.00 30.82
C ALA A 261 -8.54 -21.29 31.60
#